data_d5d4f72846aa1dccd830b2a32f1de55c
#
_entry.id   d5d4f72846aa1dccd830b2a32f1de55c
#
_cell.length_a   1.000
_cell.length_b   1.000
_cell.length_c   1.000
_cell.angle_alpha   90.00
_cell.angle_beta   90.00
_cell.angle_gamma   90.00
#
_symmetry.space_group_name_H-M   'P 1'
#
loop_
_entity.id
_entity.type
_entity.pdbx_description
1 polymer ?
#
loop_
_entity_poly.entity_id
_entity_poly.type
_entity_poly.pdbx_seq_one_letter_code
_entity_poly.pdbx_strand_id
1 'polypeptide(L)'
;MVSVETMLRMQGRRLNRLVRLPGVRLGLEILGAVLGALFLAAGAVRQQMQPAALGLIAGLPGWLYLPAAVGAAAGYRLFWGTEGLVGLCWCLGASALRWSADNFYHGDSRAGLLAVGTGVFVGGLGFVLWTGPGDLEPILRNAALAFGSVWLFVRTCTGGSVLCRALLWGLALLTLGGIPASRYLHPALFAAGALAAAGSLPAMVMAGLGLELSGVTEAPMTGAMAAAAFFRLLPLRNPERRALAPVLGCLGVLGLSGRGEWMMLVPVAAGAALGALIPADREPLGHHTGTGAAQVRLEQLSRALGTLQGTLLELSPPEPDAEAVAEHVRENACGTCPCREGCKERERITGALFRDPFALTCRRSGRLLAELRRGRDQLRQMQADRRRLEDYRRALAGQYAFLGDALRTLADGLGRNGFPGQLRFHLQASARSRGKSAFDGDRCAAFPGTGAGFFVLLCDGMGSG
;
A
#
# COMPACT_ATOMS: atom_id res chain seq x y z
N MET A 1 -6.94 7.38 51.05
CA MET A 1 -7.24 7.62 49.63
C MET A 1 -6.65 6.48 48.82
N VAL A 2 -7.47 5.56 48.30
CA VAL A 2 -7.01 4.50 47.41
C VAL A 2 -6.72 5.20 46.09
N SER A 3 -5.48 5.10 45.57
CA SER A 3 -5.08 5.77 44.34
C SER A 3 -5.92 5.22 43.18
N VAL A 4 -6.31 6.08 42.26
CA VAL A 4 -7.06 5.72 41.02
C VAL A 4 -6.36 4.59 40.29
N GLU A 5 -5.04 4.53 40.36
CA GLU A 5 -4.20 3.50 39.78
C GLU A 5 -4.43 2.11 40.41
N THR A 6 -4.63 2.05 41.72
CA THR A 6 -4.96 0.79 42.43
C THR A 6 -6.35 0.31 42.08
N MET A 7 -7.31 1.24 41.89
CA MET A 7 -8.67 0.93 41.47
C MET A 7 -8.71 0.37 40.03
N LEU A 8 -7.98 0.98 39.13
CA LEU A 8 -7.82 0.51 37.73
C LEU A 8 -7.14 -0.86 37.65
N ARG A 9 -6.11 -1.10 38.47
CA ARG A 9 -5.43 -2.42 38.54
C ARG A 9 -6.36 -3.49 39.12
N MET A 10 -7.19 -3.18 40.08
CA MET A 10 -8.18 -4.14 40.65
C MET A 10 -9.29 -4.44 39.64
N GLN A 11 -9.81 -3.44 38.94
CA GLN A 11 -10.78 -3.64 37.87
C GLN A 11 -10.18 -4.47 36.70
N GLY A 12 -8.96 -4.22 36.29
CA GLY A 12 -8.26 -4.99 35.28
C GLY A 12 -8.08 -6.44 35.67
N ARG A 13 -7.80 -6.75 36.96
CA ARG A 13 -7.70 -8.14 37.47
C ARG A 13 -9.06 -8.85 37.51
N ARG A 14 -10.15 -8.13 37.83
CA ARG A 14 -11.51 -8.69 37.79
C ARG A 14 -11.94 -8.98 36.35
N LEU A 15 -11.71 -8.03 35.44
CA LEU A 15 -12.00 -8.20 34.02
C LEU A 15 -11.23 -9.40 33.41
N ASN A 16 -9.95 -9.54 33.73
CA ASN A 16 -9.13 -10.67 33.29
C ASN A 16 -9.62 -12.02 33.85
N ARG A 17 -10.22 -12.06 35.05
CA ARG A 17 -10.83 -13.28 35.57
C ARG A 17 -12.12 -13.63 34.85
N LEU A 18 -12.97 -12.63 34.55
CA LEU A 18 -14.21 -12.83 33.80
C LEU A 18 -13.95 -13.31 32.37
N VAL A 19 -12.96 -12.71 31.69
CA VAL A 19 -12.57 -13.11 30.32
C VAL A 19 -12.02 -14.56 30.27
N ARG A 20 -11.52 -15.09 31.38
CA ARG A 20 -11.04 -16.48 31.45
C ARG A 20 -12.15 -17.53 31.60
N LEU A 21 -13.39 -17.12 31.86
CA LEU A 21 -14.52 -18.04 31.86
C LEU A 21 -14.79 -18.53 30.42
N PRO A 22 -14.86 -19.86 30.19
CA PRO A 22 -14.92 -20.40 28.83
C PRO A 22 -16.11 -19.87 28.02
N GLY A 23 -17.28 -19.67 28.64
CA GLY A 23 -18.46 -19.11 27.99
C GLY A 23 -18.31 -17.62 27.64
N VAL A 24 -17.68 -16.83 28.50
CA VAL A 24 -17.43 -15.39 28.24
C VAL A 24 -16.38 -15.23 27.14
N ARG A 25 -15.34 -16.05 27.18
CA ARG A 25 -14.30 -16.04 26.15
C ARG A 25 -14.90 -16.37 24.77
N LEU A 26 -15.70 -17.41 24.67
CA LEU A 26 -16.36 -17.80 23.44
C LEU A 26 -17.29 -16.68 22.92
N GLY A 27 -18.09 -16.07 23.82
CA GLY A 27 -18.93 -14.94 23.48
C GLY A 27 -18.15 -13.75 22.92
N LEU A 28 -16.98 -13.44 23.49
CA LEU A 28 -16.10 -12.38 23.01
C LEU A 28 -15.45 -12.74 21.67
N GLU A 29 -15.07 -13.98 21.45
CA GLU A 29 -14.54 -14.45 20.18
C GLU A 29 -15.59 -14.34 19.05
N ILE A 30 -16.83 -14.76 19.32
CA ILE A 30 -17.95 -14.59 18.37
C ILE A 30 -18.23 -13.11 18.10
N LEU A 31 -18.35 -12.32 19.15
CA LEU A 31 -18.59 -10.88 19.00
C LEU A 31 -17.48 -10.19 18.22
N GLY A 32 -16.22 -10.54 18.54
CA GLY A 32 -15.05 -10.05 17.81
C GLY A 32 -15.06 -10.45 16.33
N ALA A 33 -15.44 -11.69 16.01
CA ALA A 33 -15.57 -12.17 14.64
C ALA A 33 -16.66 -11.41 13.87
N VAL A 34 -17.84 -11.22 14.48
CA VAL A 34 -18.97 -10.48 13.87
C VAL A 34 -18.60 -9.02 13.66
N LEU A 35 -18.16 -8.32 14.71
CA LEU A 35 -17.83 -6.90 14.65
C LEU A 35 -16.61 -6.63 13.75
N GLY A 36 -15.59 -7.48 13.82
CA GLY A 36 -14.42 -7.38 12.96
C GLY A 36 -14.76 -7.53 11.48
N ALA A 37 -15.59 -8.51 11.14
CA ALA A 37 -16.04 -8.74 9.78
C ALA A 37 -16.99 -7.62 9.28
N LEU A 38 -17.91 -7.18 10.12
CA LEU A 38 -18.77 -6.03 9.84
C LEU A 38 -17.96 -4.76 9.59
N PHE A 39 -16.95 -4.52 10.43
CA PHE A 39 -16.03 -3.40 10.26
C PHE A 39 -15.27 -3.50 8.92
N LEU A 40 -14.70 -4.67 8.59
CA LEU A 40 -13.96 -4.87 7.34
C LEU A 40 -14.85 -4.72 6.10
N ALA A 41 -16.12 -5.00 6.19
CA ALA A 41 -17.08 -4.81 5.10
C ALA A 41 -17.38 -3.33 4.80
N ALA A 42 -17.11 -2.41 5.75
CA ALA A 42 -17.23 -0.97 5.52
C ALA A 42 -16.12 -0.41 4.63
N GLY A 43 -15.04 -1.19 4.39
CA GLY A 43 -13.87 -0.72 3.66
C GLY A 43 -14.17 -0.29 2.23
N ALA A 44 -13.54 0.81 1.82
CA ALA A 44 -13.61 1.38 0.49
C ALA A 44 -12.23 1.58 -0.10
N VAL A 45 -12.08 1.32 -1.39
CA VAL A 45 -10.92 1.75 -2.18
C VAL A 45 -11.42 2.71 -3.25
N ARG A 46 -10.99 3.97 -3.18
CA ARG A 46 -11.49 5.03 -4.06
C ARG A 46 -13.02 5.07 -4.13
N GLN A 47 -13.68 5.00 -2.97
CA GLN A 47 -15.14 5.00 -2.80
C GLN A 47 -15.86 3.78 -3.42
N GLN A 48 -15.16 2.71 -3.75
CA GLN A 48 -15.75 1.47 -4.24
C GLN A 48 -15.63 0.37 -3.18
N MET A 49 -16.68 -0.46 -3.09
CA MET A 49 -16.74 -1.62 -2.20
C MET A 49 -15.56 -2.56 -2.43
N GLN A 50 -15.01 -3.12 -1.36
CA GLN A 50 -13.85 -3.99 -1.42
C GLN A 50 -14.06 -5.30 -0.62
N PRO A 51 -13.45 -6.43 -1.03
CA PRO A 51 -13.69 -7.76 -0.46
C PRO A 51 -12.82 -8.10 0.76
N ALA A 52 -12.31 -7.13 1.55
CA ALA A 52 -11.36 -7.41 2.64
C ALA A 52 -11.95 -8.28 3.78
N ALA A 53 -13.26 -8.21 4.00
CA ALA A 53 -13.93 -9.04 5.01
C ALA A 53 -13.77 -10.55 4.74
N LEU A 54 -13.57 -10.96 3.49
CA LEU A 54 -13.36 -12.36 3.10
C LEU A 54 -12.09 -12.94 3.71
N GLY A 55 -11.08 -12.09 3.92
CA GLY A 55 -9.84 -12.49 4.60
C GLY A 55 -10.10 -13.00 6.02
N LEU A 56 -10.98 -12.33 6.76
CA LEU A 56 -11.33 -12.75 8.12
C LEU A 56 -12.14 -14.06 8.10
N ILE A 57 -13.10 -14.21 7.17
CA ILE A 57 -13.87 -15.45 7.00
C ILE A 57 -12.93 -16.62 6.75
N ALA A 58 -11.99 -16.48 5.83
CA ALA A 58 -11.05 -17.54 5.49
C ALA A 58 -10.00 -17.82 6.59
N GLY A 59 -9.58 -16.79 7.33
CA GLY A 59 -8.48 -16.86 8.30
C GLY A 59 -8.87 -17.37 9.68
N LEU A 60 -10.12 -17.18 10.12
CA LEU A 60 -10.53 -17.57 11.47
C LEU A 60 -10.49 -19.08 11.70
N PRO A 61 -10.05 -19.54 12.89
CA PRO A 61 -9.99 -20.95 13.21
C PRO A 61 -11.36 -21.55 13.51
N GLY A 62 -11.51 -22.86 13.21
CA GLY A 62 -12.71 -23.62 13.52
C GLY A 62 -13.99 -23.05 12.88
N TRP A 63 -15.09 -23.06 13.62
CA TRP A 63 -16.41 -22.60 13.18
C TRP A 63 -16.64 -21.09 13.24
N LEU A 64 -15.67 -20.31 13.78
CA LEU A 64 -15.78 -18.84 13.91
C LEU A 64 -15.91 -18.12 12.57
N TYR A 65 -15.61 -18.77 11.45
CA TYR A 65 -15.85 -18.21 10.14
C TYR A 65 -17.35 -17.96 9.84
N LEU A 66 -18.26 -18.75 10.46
CA LEU A 66 -19.72 -18.56 10.25
C LEU A 66 -20.21 -17.23 10.85
N PRO A 67 -19.97 -16.91 12.15
CA PRO A 67 -20.33 -15.59 12.68
C PRO A 67 -19.61 -14.44 11.94
N ALA A 68 -18.37 -14.63 11.48
CA ALA A 68 -17.69 -13.65 10.66
C ALA A 68 -18.41 -13.44 9.30
N ALA A 69 -18.87 -14.49 8.65
CA ALA A 69 -19.63 -14.39 7.41
C ALA A 69 -20.95 -13.63 7.62
N VAL A 70 -21.65 -13.89 8.72
CA VAL A 70 -22.88 -13.14 9.09
C VAL A 70 -22.56 -11.66 9.32
N GLY A 71 -21.50 -11.37 10.08
CA GLY A 71 -21.06 -10.00 10.33
C GLY A 71 -20.67 -9.26 9.05
N ALA A 72 -19.91 -9.91 8.15
CA ALA A 72 -19.53 -9.34 6.84
C ALA A 72 -20.76 -9.09 5.96
N ALA A 73 -21.67 -10.06 5.87
CA ALA A 73 -22.90 -9.95 5.12
C ALA A 73 -23.76 -8.76 5.59
N ALA A 74 -23.93 -8.67 6.91
CA ALA A 74 -24.65 -7.54 7.53
C ALA A 74 -23.93 -6.20 7.24
N GLY A 75 -22.60 -6.17 7.31
CA GLY A 75 -21.81 -4.97 7.03
C GLY A 75 -21.92 -4.53 5.56
N TYR A 76 -21.78 -5.45 4.61
CA TYR A 76 -21.98 -5.12 3.18
C TYR A 76 -23.37 -4.57 2.94
N ARG A 77 -24.41 -5.16 3.52
CA ARG A 77 -25.79 -4.67 3.35
C ARG A 77 -26.00 -3.31 4.00
N LEU A 78 -25.39 -3.08 5.16
CA LEU A 78 -25.55 -1.84 5.93
C LEU A 78 -24.86 -0.65 5.25
N PHE A 79 -23.58 -0.84 4.83
CA PHE A 79 -22.75 0.26 4.30
C PHE A 79 -22.96 0.50 2.79
N TRP A 80 -23.33 -0.54 2.04
CA TRP A 80 -23.36 -0.50 0.57
C TRP A 80 -24.76 -0.67 -0.03
N GLY A 81 -25.77 -0.84 0.80
CA GLY A 81 -27.16 -0.92 0.34
C GLY A 81 -27.39 -2.03 -0.71
N THR A 82 -27.89 -1.67 -1.90
CA THR A 82 -28.16 -2.61 -3.00
C THR A 82 -26.88 -3.21 -3.60
N GLU A 83 -25.80 -2.43 -3.71
CA GLU A 83 -24.50 -2.93 -4.18
C GLU A 83 -23.92 -3.99 -3.22
N GLY A 84 -24.25 -3.90 -1.94
CA GLY A 84 -23.86 -4.88 -0.93
C GLY A 84 -24.36 -6.31 -1.19
N LEU A 85 -25.32 -6.53 -2.09
CA LEU A 85 -25.75 -7.88 -2.50
C LEU A 85 -24.62 -8.69 -3.13
N VAL A 86 -23.73 -8.04 -3.86
CA VAL A 86 -22.50 -8.67 -4.38
C VAL A 86 -21.62 -9.16 -3.23
N GLY A 87 -21.50 -8.36 -2.17
CA GLY A 87 -20.78 -8.73 -0.95
C GLY A 87 -21.38 -9.95 -0.24
N LEU A 88 -22.70 -10.12 -0.27
CA LEU A 88 -23.36 -11.35 0.24
C LEU A 88 -22.91 -12.58 -0.55
N CYS A 89 -22.92 -12.49 -1.89
CA CYS A 89 -22.44 -13.58 -2.75
C CYS A 89 -20.97 -13.91 -2.45
N TRP A 90 -20.13 -12.90 -2.24
CA TRP A 90 -18.73 -13.09 -1.84
C TRP A 90 -18.63 -13.83 -0.51
N CYS A 91 -19.42 -13.45 0.50
CA CYS A 91 -19.41 -14.10 1.82
C CYS A 91 -19.82 -15.58 1.71
N LEU A 92 -20.86 -15.89 0.92
CA LEU A 92 -21.29 -17.27 0.69
C LEU A 92 -20.19 -18.09 0.00
N GLY A 93 -19.58 -17.54 -1.05
CA GLY A 93 -18.50 -18.20 -1.78
C GLY A 93 -17.28 -18.45 -0.90
N ALA A 94 -16.86 -17.45 -0.13
CA ALA A 94 -15.72 -17.59 0.81
C ALA A 94 -16.00 -18.63 1.90
N SER A 95 -17.25 -18.68 2.43
CA SER A 95 -17.66 -19.67 3.42
C SER A 95 -17.66 -21.07 2.85
N ALA A 96 -18.17 -21.25 1.62
CA ALA A 96 -18.16 -22.53 0.94
C ALA A 96 -16.73 -23.03 0.63
N LEU A 97 -15.85 -22.13 0.15
CA LEU A 97 -14.44 -22.44 -0.07
C LEU A 97 -13.73 -22.82 1.24
N ARG A 98 -14.04 -22.07 2.31
CA ARG A 98 -13.49 -22.35 3.65
C ARG A 98 -13.93 -23.74 4.14
N TRP A 99 -15.21 -24.05 4.06
CA TRP A 99 -15.74 -25.35 4.44
C TRP A 99 -15.11 -26.47 3.63
N SER A 100 -15.00 -26.31 2.31
CA SER A 100 -14.36 -27.30 1.43
C SER A 100 -12.89 -27.50 1.78
N ALA A 101 -12.15 -26.41 2.01
CA ALA A 101 -10.74 -26.47 2.38
C ALA A 101 -10.52 -27.18 3.73
N ASP A 102 -11.42 -27.00 4.69
CA ASP A 102 -11.33 -27.69 5.99
C ASP A 102 -11.55 -29.19 5.86
N ASN A 103 -12.40 -29.62 4.95
CA ASN A 103 -12.72 -31.04 4.76
C ASN A 103 -11.71 -31.78 3.87
N PHE A 104 -11.12 -31.12 2.89
CA PHE A 104 -10.30 -31.79 1.87
C PHE A 104 -8.80 -31.48 1.98
N TYR A 105 -8.40 -30.38 2.63
CA TYR A 105 -7.01 -29.95 2.66
C TYR A 105 -6.51 -29.65 4.08
N HIS A 106 -5.44 -30.33 4.45
CA HIS A 106 -4.76 -30.13 5.73
C HIS A 106 -3.33 -29.63 5.47
N GLY A 107 -2.90 -28.57 6.18
CA GLY A 107 -1.52 -28.09 6.17
C GLY A 107 -1.26 -26.76 5.44
N ASP A 108 0.01 -26.49 5.12
CA ASP A 108 0.48 -25.19 4.61
C ASP A 108 -0.06 -24.80 3.22
N SER A 109 -0.41 -25.78 2.39
CA SER A 109 -1.01 -25.57 1.06
C SER A 109 -2.40 -24.92 1.12
N ARG A 110 -3.09 -25.02 2.25
CA ARG A 110 -4.43 -24.49 2.48
C ARG A 110 -4.51 -22.97 2.33
N ALA A 111 -3.52 -22.24 2.84
CA ALA A 111 -3.49 -20.78 2.76
C ALA A 111 -3.47 -20.27 1.30
N GLY A 112 -2.63 -20.88 0.49
CA GLY A 112 -2.54 -20.56 -0.93
C GLY A 112 -3.82 -20.93 -1.69
N LEU A 113 -4.37 -22.12 -1.44
CA LEU A 113 -5.62 -22.57 -2.07
C LEU A 113 -6.78 -21.65 -1.76
N LEU A 114 -6.97 -21.26 -0.48
CA LEU A 114 -8.03 -20.36 -0.06
C LEU A 114 -7.86 -18.98 -0.70
N ALA A 115 -6.64 -18.45 -0.73
CA ALA A 115 -6.37 -17.15 -1.30
C ALA A 115 -6.64 -17.13 -2.82
N VAL A 116 -6.10 -18.11 -3.55
CA VAL A 116 -6.31 -18.22 -5.01
C VAL A 116 -7.79 -18.47 -5.31
N GLY A 117 -8.43 -19.44 -4.63
CA GLY A 117 -9.83 -19.75 -4.83
C GLY A 117 -10.75 -18.56 -4.58
N THR A 118 -10.51 -17.80 -3.52
CA THR A 118 -11.29 -16.58 -3.22
C THR A 118 -11.05 -15.49 -4.26
N GLY A 119 -9.80 -15.29 -4.70
CA GLY A 119 -9.48 -14.33 -5.75
C GLY A 119 -10.15 -14.66 -7.09
N VAL A 120 -10.08 -15.93 -7.50
CA VAL A 120 -10.74 -16.41 -8.73
C VAL A 120 -12.26 -16.29 -8.63
N PHE A 121 -12.85 -16.66 -7.49
CA PHE A 121 -14.29 -16.53 -7.27
C PHE A 121 -14.75 -15.07 -7.36
N VAL A 122 -14.07 -14.15 -6.68
CA VAL A 122 -14.41 -12.72 -6.71
C VAL A 122 -14.22 -12.14 -8.11
N GLY A 123 -13.12 -12.47 -8.79
CA GLY A 123 -12.87 -12.05 -10.17
C GLY A 123 -13.88 -12.63 -11.16
N GLY A 124 -14.18 -13.93 -11.04
CA GLY A 124 -15.17 -14.60 -11.88
C GLY A 124 -16.58 -14.07 -11.67
N LEU A 125 -17.00 -13.88 -10.43
CA LEU A 125 -18.30 -13.27 -10.11
C LEU A 125 -18.39 -11.83 -10.62
N GLY A 126 -17.32 -11.06 -10.51
CA GLY A 126 -17.23 -9.72 -11.08
C GLY A 126 -17.46 -9.73 -12.59
N PHE A 127 -16.82 -10.66 -13.30
CA PHE A 127 -17.02 -10.83 -14.74
C PHE A 127 -18.46 -11.19 -15.11
N VAL A 128 -19.06 -12.13 -14.38
CA VAL A 128 -20.45 -12.57 -14.64
C VAL A 128 -21.46 -11.46 -14.36
N LEU A 129 -21.29 -10.70 -13.30
CA LEU A 129 -22.20 -9.62 -12.92
C LEU A 129 -22.03 -8.37 -13.79
N TRP A 130 -20.87 -8.22 -14.43
CA TRP A 130 -20.51 -7.06 -15.24
C TRP A 130 -20.49 -7.41 -16.73
N THR A 131 -21.55 -8.02 -17.24
CA THR A 131 -21.67 -8.41 -18.65
C THR A 131 -21.84 -7.25 -19.65
N GLY A 132 -21.60 -6.01 -19.21
CA GLY A 132 -21.39 -4.87 -20.10
C GLY A 132 -19.91 -4.73 -20.50
N PRO A 133 -19.56 -3.85 -21.45
CA PRO A 133 -18.15 -3.52 -21.78
C PRO A 133 -17.52 -2.73 -20.64
N GLY A 134 -17.55 -3.30 -19.44
CA GLY A 134 -17.05 -2.68 -18.22
C GLY A 134 -15.54 -2.86 -18.09
N ASP A 135 -14.92 -1.93 -17.40
CA ASP A 135 -13.50 -1.92 -17.09
C ASP A 135 -13.08 -3.18 -16.32
N LEU A 136 -12.07 -3.88 -16.80
CA LEU A 136 -11.47 -5.03 -16.13
C LEU A 136 -10.77 -4.63 -14.83
N GLU A 137 -10.40 -3.36 -14.69
CA GLU A 137 -9.66 -2.84 -13.52
C GLU A 137 -10.36 -3.13 -12.19
N PRO A 138 -11.66 -2.83 -11.98
CA PRO A 138 -12.33 -3.12 -10.72
C PRO A 138 -12.36 -4.62 -10.38
N ILE A 139 -12.53 -5.47 -11.39
CA ILE A 139 -12.57 -6.92 -11.22
C ILE A 139 -11.21 -7.44 -10.76
N LEU A 140 -10.13 -7.07 -11.46
CA LEU A 140 -8.77 -7.46 -11.12
C LEU A 140 -8.35 -6.91 -9.75
N ARG A 141 -8.69 -5.66 -9.45
CA ARG A 141 -8.43 -5.04 -8.17
C ARG A 141 -9.12 -5.78 -7.02
N ASN A 142 -10.41 -6.07 -7.15
CA ASN A 142 -11.16 -6.79 -6.13
C ASN A 142 -10.67 -8.23 -5.96
N ALA A 143 -10.30 -8.92 -7.05
CA ALA A 143 -9.68 -10.24 -6.99
C ALA A 143 -8.33 -10.21 -6.25
N ALA A 144 -7.48 -9.22 -6.55
CA ALA A 144 -6.19 -9.05 -5.87
C ALA A 144 -6.35 -8.70 -4.39
N LEU A 145 -7.32 -7.86 -4.03
CA LEU A 145 -7.64 -7.53 -2.64
C LEU A 145 -8.21 -8.72 -1.87
N ALA A 146 -9.07 -9.52 -2.50
CA ALA A 146 -9.58 -10.77 -1.92
C ALA A 146 -8.44 -11.74 -1.66
N PHE A 147 -7.60 -12.01 -2.66
CA PHE A 147 -6.41 -12.85 -2.54
C PHE A 147 -5.49 -12.36 -1.41
N GLY A 148 -5.13 -11.07 -1.43
CA GLY A 148 -4.21 -10.46 -0.47
C GLY A 148 -4.75 -10.50 0.97
N SER A 149 -6.03 -10.18 1.16
CA SER A 149 -6.66 -10.20 2.49
C SER A 149 -6.74 -11.62 3.05
N VAL A 150 -7.14 -12.61 2.25
CA VAL A 150 -7.20 -14.02 2.69
C VAL A 150 -5.82 -14.54 3.06
N TRP A 151 -4.83 -14.30 2.19
CA TRP A 151 -3.45 -14.69 2.47
C TRP A 151 -2.94 -14.04 3.77
N LEU A 152 -3.20 -12.76 3.96
CA LEU A 152 -2.79 -11.99 5.12
C LEU A 152 -3.38 -12.55 6.42
N PHE A 153 -4.71 -12.74 6.45
CA PHE A 153 -5.39 -13.23 7.66
C PHE A 153 -5.00 -14.66 8.02
N VAL A 154 -4.91 -15.55 7.02
CA VAL A 154 -4.47 -16.94 7.27
C VAL A 154 -3.04 -16.96 7.82
N ARG A 155 -2.12 -16.18 7.24
CA ARG A 155 -0.74 -16.07 7.73
C ARG A 155 -0.65 -15.45 9.12
N THR A 156 -1.48 -14.48 9.43
CA THR A 156 -1.49 -13.86 10.76
C THR A 156 -1.99 -14.82 11.82
N CYS A 157 -3.02 -15.61 11.54
CA CYS A 157 -3.53 -16.63 12.45
C CYS A 157 -2.56 -17.80 12.66
N THR A 158 -1.66 -18.07 11.72
CA THR A 158 -0.65 -19.13 11.80
C THR A 158 0.71 -18.68 12.38
N GLY A 159 0.82 -17.49 12.93
CA GLY A 159 2.06 -16.97 13.52
C GLY A 159 2.69 -15.84 12.70
N GLY A 160 1.92 -14.85 12.34
CA GLY A 160 2.28 -13.78 11.43
C GLY A 160 3.52 -12.97 11.82
N SER A 161 4.31 -12.65 10.79
CA SER A 161 5.48 -11.78 10.89
C SER A 161 5.11 -10.34 11.25
N VAL A 162 6.10 -9.52 11.60
CA VAL A 162 5.93 -8.07 11.81
C VAL A 162 5.28 -7.41 10.60
N LEU A 163 5.63 -7.85 9.39
CA LEU A 163 5.05 -7.38 8.15
C LEU A 163 3.55 -7.68 8.05
N CYS A 164 3.11 -8.90 8.43
CA CYS A 164 1.68 -9.23 8.42
C CYS A 164 0.89 -8.33 9.38
N ARG A 165 1.42 -8.05 10.56
CA ARG A 165 0.81 -7.11 11.52
C ARG A 165 0.74 -5.68 10.97
N ALA A 166 1.79 -5.24 10.30
CA ALA A 166 1.81 -3.93 9.65
C ALA A 166 0.76 -3.82 8.54
N LEU A 167 0.63 -4.83 7.68
CA LEU A 167 -0.38 -4.92 6.64
C LEU A 167 -1.81 -4.92 7.21
N LEU A 168 -2.04 -5.57 8.36
CA LEU A 168 -3.34 -5.52 9.04
C LEU A 168 -3.69 -4.10 9.50
N TRP A 169 -2.72 -3.33 9.99
CA TRP A 169 -2.95 -1.92 10.32
C TRP A 169 -3.29 -1.09 9.07
N GLY A 170 -2.60 -1.32 7.96
CA GLY A 170 -2.95 -0.71 6.67
C GLY A 170 -4.38 -1.02 6.24
N LEU A 171 -4.77 -2.30 6.34
CA LEU A 171 -6.13 -2.75 6.03
C LEU A 171 -7.17 -2.14 6.99
N ALA A 172 -6.86 -2.05 8.27
CA ALA A 172 -7.75 -1.44 9.27
C ALA A 172 -7.98 0.05 8.97
N LEU A 173 -6.94 0.80 8.60
CA LEU A 173 -7.09 2.21 8.26
C LEU A 173 -7.78 2.42 6.90
N LEU A 174 -7.52 1.56 5.93
CA LEU A 174 -8.27 1.54 4.69
C LEU A 174 -9.76 1.34 4.94
N THR A 175 -10.10 0.42 5.83
CA THR A 175 -11.50 0.14 6.21
C THR A 175 -12.12 1.31 6.98
N LEU A 176 -11.38 1.85 7.95
CA LEU A 176 -11.83 3.00 8.73
C LEU A 176 -12.06 4.23 7.84
N GLY A 177 -11.26 4.37 6.78
CA GLY A 177 -11.40 5.40 5.76
C GLY A 177 -12.66 5.24 4.90
N GLY A 178 -13.20 4.02 4.77
CA GLY A 178 -14.46 3.77 4.06
C GLY A 178 -15.72 4.16 4.84
N ILE A 179 -15.62 4.43 6.14
CA ILE A 179 -16.77 4.83 6.96
C ILE A 179 -17.14 6.28 6.62
N PRO A 180 -18.41 6.57 6.30
CA PRO A 180 -18.84 7.93 5.98
C PRO A 180 -18.71 8.83 7.22
N ALA A 181 -17.80 9.77 7.18
CA ALA A 181 -17.56 10.74 8.24
C ALA A 181 -17.12 12.08 7.62
N SER A 182 -17.15 13.14 8.45
CA SER A 182 -16.63 14.43 8.02
C SER A 182 -15.17 14.32 7.60
N ARG A 183 -14.83 14.88 6.42
CA ARG A 183 -13.47 14.86 5.86
C ARG A 183 -12.44 15.40 6.86
N TYR A 184 -12.80 16.41 7.67
CA TYR A 184 -11.88 17.09 8.58
C TYR A 184 -11.78 16.43 9.98
N LEU A 185 -12.78 15.63 10.38
CA LEU A 185 -12.79 14.92 11.67
C LEU A 185 -12.91 13.41 11.46
N HIS A 186 -12.26 12.92 10.41
CA HIS A 186 -12.37 11.52 10.05
C HIS A 186 -11.67 10.62 11.07
N PRO A 187 -12.34 9.57 11.59
CA PRO A 187 -11.77 8.68 12.60
C PRO A 187 -10.51 7.95 12.13
N ALA A 188 -10.36 7.75 10.82
CA ALA A 188 -9.16 7.15 10.25
C ALA A 188 -7.91 8.04 10.43
N LEU A 189 -8.05 9.38 10.32
CA LEU A 189 -6.93 10.31 10.57
C LEU A 189 -6.53 10.33 12.03
N PHE A 190 -7.52 10.27 12.92
CA PHE A 190 -7.28 10.16 14.36
C PHE A 190 -6.54 8.84 14.70
N ALA A 191 -7.02 7.71 14.18
CA ALA A 191 -6.39 6.41 14.39
C ALA A 191 -4.97 6.35 13.80
N ALA A 192 -4.73 6.99 12.65
CA ALA A 192 -3.40 7.10 12.06
C ALA A 192 -2.44 7.89 12.94
N GLY A 193 -2.89 9.02 13.52
CA GLY A 193 -2.11 9.79 14.48
C GLY A 193 -1.76 8.97 15.72
N ALA A 194 -2.72 8.24 16.29
CA ALA A 194 -2.52 7.38 17.44
C ALA A 194 -1.51 6.25 17.14
N LEU A 195 -1.66 5.59 15.99
CA LEU A 195 -0.76 4.54 15.54
C LEU A 195 0.65 5.10 15.26
N ALA A 196 0.75 6.31 14.71
CA ALA A 196 2.04 6.96 14.47
C ALA A 196 2.77 7.29 15.77
N ALA A 197 2.07 7.56 16.86
CA ALA A 197 2.68 7.79 18.18
C ALA A 197 3.01 6.50 18.94
N ALA A 198 2.20 5.44 18.82
CA ALA A 198 2.31 4.21 19.61
C ALA A 198 2.81 2.99 18.82
N GLY A 199 2.53 2.91 17.52
CA GLY A 199 2.75 1.73 16.68
C GLY A 199 4.20 1.50 16.23
N SER A 200 4.44 0.38 15.56
CA SER A 200 5.73 0.06 14.94
C SER A 200 5.96 0.85 13.65
N LEU A 201 7.23 1.03 13.26
CA LEU A 201 7.58 1.78 12.04
C LEU A 201 6.92 1.21 10.77
N PRO A 202 6.94 -0.11 10.53
CA PRO A 202 6.24 -0.68 9.38
C PRO A 202 4.72 -0.45 9.42
N ALA A 203 4.12 -0.51 10.62
CA ALA A 203 2.69 -0.27 10.78
C ALA A 203 2.30 1.17 10.43
N MET A 204 3.14 2.15 10.76
CA MET A 204 2.93 3.55 10.40
C MET A 204 2.87 3.77 8.89
N VAL A 205 3.85 3.22 8.16
CA VAL A 205 3.92 3.34 6.70
C VAL A 205 2.72 2.67 6.03
N MET A 206 2.38 1.46 6.48
CA MET A 206 1.23 0.73 5.94
C MET A 206 -0.11 1.41 6.29
N ALA A 207 -0.19 2.06 7.45
CA ALA A 207 -1.34 2.88 7.83
C ALA A 207 -1.51 4.09 6.90
N GLY A 208 -0.41 4.77 6.57
CA GLY A 208 -0.41 5.85 5.59
C GLY A 208 -0.92 5.41 4.22
N LEU A 209 -0.45 4.24 3.75
CA LEU A 209 -0.90 3.64 2.50
C LEU A 209 -2.40 3.30 2.53
N GLY A 210 -2.90 2.73 3.64
CA GLY A 210 -4.32 2.44 3.83
C GLY A 210 -5.19 3.70 3.75
N LEU A 211 -4.77 4.80 4.37
CA LEU A 211 -5.46 6.09 4.28
C LEU A 211 -5.50 6.65 2.85
N GLU A 212 -4.37 6.60 2.16
CA GLU A 212 -4.25 7.11 0.79
C GLU A 212 -5.12 6.31 -0.18
N LEU A 213 -5.11 4.98 -0.06
CA LEU A 213 -5.96 4.10 -0.88
C LEU A 213 -7.45 4.27 -0.58
N SER A 214 -7.83 4.60 0.66
CA SER A 214 -9.24 4.84 1.02
C SER A 214 -9.82 6.08 0.36
N GLY A 215 -8.99 7.05 -0.02
CA GLY A 215 -9.42 8.30 -0.63
C GLY A 215 -9.99 9.33 0.37
N VAL A 216 -9.75 9.15 1.67
CA VAL A 216 -10.14 10.13 2.73
C VAL A 216 -9.44 11.46 2.52
N THR A 217 -8.22 11.43 1.99
CA THR A 217 -7.39 12.60 1.73
C THR A 217 -6.70 12.49 0.38
N GLU A 218 -6.50 13.61 -0.28
CA GLU A 218 -5.67 13.72 -1.47
C GLU A 218 -4.20 13.94 -1.14
N ALA A 219 -3.88 14.18 0.14
CA ALA A 219 -2.52 14.36 0.60
C ALA A 219 -1.78 13.00 0.61
N PRO A 220 -0.48 12.97 0.28
CA PRO A 220 0.33 11.76 0.27
C PRO A 220 0.66 11.29 1.70
N MET A 221 -0.34 10.65 2.35
CA MET A 221 -0.26 10.20 3.76
C MET A 221 0.80 9.12 3.97
N THR A 222 1.11 8.33 2.97
CA THR A 222 2.23 7.38 3.01
C THR A 222 3.54 8.11 3.27
N GLY A 223 3.78 9.21 2.56
CA GLY A 223 4.94 10.07 2.77
C GLY A 223 4.96 10.72 4.16
N ALA A 224 3.80 11.21 4.62
CA ALA A 224 3.65 11.81 5.95
C ALA A 224 3.97 10.81 7.07
N MET A 225 3.46 9.59 6.96
CA MET A 225 3.73 8.53 7.95
C MET A 225 5.16 8.01 7.86
N ALA A 226 5.76 7.96 6.68
CA ALA A 226 7.18 7.63 6.51
C ALA A 226 8.08 8.71 7.14
N ALA A 227 7.76 10.00 6.95
CA ALA A 227 8.46 11.11 7.61
C ALA A 227 8.30 11.04 9.15
N ALA A 228 7.09 10.78 9.65
CA ALA A 228 6.85 10.58 11.07
C ALA A 228 7.63 9.38 11.62
N ALA A 229 7.72 8.27 10.87
CA ALA A 229 8.53 7.11 11.22
C ALA A 229 10.03 7.48 11.31
N PHE A 230 10.52 8.28 10.38
CA PHE A 230 11.89 8.80 10.41
C PHE A 230 12.14 9.66 11.66
N PHE A 231 11.23 10.59 11.99
CA PHE A 231 11.36 11.40 13.22
C PHE A 231 11.36 10.55 14.49
N ARG A 232 10.68 9.41 14.49
CA ARG A 232 10.71 8.46 15.63
C ARG A 232 12.00 7.67 15.76
N LEU A 233 12.81 7.55 14.71
CA LEU A 233 14.17 6.96 14.81
C LEU A 233 15.13 7.87 15.56
N LEU A 234 14.86 9.16 15.64
CA LEU A 234 15.61 10.07 16.52
C LEU A 234 15.38 9.63 17.98
N PRO A 235 16.38 9.81 18.88
CA PRO A 235 16.32 9.34 20.27
C PRO A 235 15.31 10.15 21.10
N LEU A 236 14.04 9.99 20.80
CA LEU A 236 12.92 10.67 21.43
C LEU A 236 12.42 9.83 22.62
N ARG A 237 12.98 10.06 23.80
CA ARG A 237 12.61 9.31 25.02
C ARG A 237 11.29 9.79 25.64
N ASN A 238 10.90 11.02 25.41
CA ASN A 238 9.75 11.64 26.06
C ASN A 238 8.45 11.39 25.28
N PRO A 239 7.31 11.12 25.95
CA PRO A 239 6.01 10.92 25.31
C PRO A 239 5.58 12.12 24.46
N GLU A 240 5.89 13.35 24.91
CA GLU A 240 5.60 14.59 24.19
C GLU A 240 6.23 14.62 22.79
N ARG A 241 7.49 14.19 22.70
CA ARG A 241 8.21 14.14 21.41
C ARG A 241 7.63 13.07 20.48
N ARG A 242 7.11 11.97 21.01
CA ARG A 242 6.40 10.94 20.21
C ARG A 242 5.11 11.48 19.63
N ALA A 243 4.38 12.32 20.37
CA ALA A 243 3.18 12.97 19.88
C ALA A 243 3.47 14.00 18.77
N LEU A 244 4.64 14.66 18.80
CA LEU A 244 5.03 15.65 17.80
C LEU A 244 5.44 15.04 16.45
N ALA A 245 6.00 13.83 16.44
CA ALA A 245 6.51 13.21 15.22
C ALA A 245 5.47 13.09 14.08
N PRO A 246 4.24 12.58 14.30
CA PRO A 246 3.23 12.50 13.25
C PRO A 246 2.74 13.88 12.80
N VAL A 247 2.67 14.84 13.70
CA VAL A 247 2.27 16.23 13.38
C VAL A 247 3.31 16.87 12.48
N LEU A 248 4.59 16.74 12.81
CA LEU A 248 5.70 17.27 11.99
C LEU A 248 5.77 16.57 10.63
N GLY A 249 5.56 15.25 10.58
CA GLY A 249 5.49 14.50 9.33
C GLY A 249 4.37 15.01 8.41
N CYS A 250 3.17 15.18 8.95
CA CYS A 250 2.05 15.73 8.22
C CYS A 250 2.26 17.20 7.79
N LEU A 251 2.80 18.04 8.69
CA LEU A 251 3.12 19.44 8.37
C LEU A 251 4.10 19.55 7.21
N GLY A 252 5.19 18.76 7.26
CA GLY A 252 6.18 18.74 6.20
C GLY A 252 5.59 18.36 4.84
N VAL A 253 4.78 17.30 4.81
CA VAL A 253 4.19 16.82 3.56
C VAL A 253 3.10 17.75 3.04
N LEU A 254 2.22 18.28 3.90
CA LEU A 254 1.20 19.25 3.50
C LEU A 254 1.82 20.55 3.00
N GLY A 255 2.89 21.03 3.65
CA GLY A 255 3.64 22.19 3.21
C GLY A 255 4.27 22.00 1.84
N LEU A 256 4.87 20.83 1.59
CA LEU A 256 5.49 20.50 0.31
C LEU A 256 4.48 20.24 -0.81
N SER A 257 3.32 19.67 -0.48
CA SER A 257 2.27 19.35 -1.47
C SER A 257 1.50 20.58 -1.95
N GLY A 258 1.58 21.71 -1.23
CA GLY A 258 0.82 22.93 -1.54
C GLY A 258 -0.70 22.77 -1.41
N ARG A 259 -1.19 21.64 -0.95
CA ARG A 259 -2.61 21.35 -0.77
C ARG A 259 -3.05 21.88 0.58
N GLY A 260 -3.99 22.84 0.59
CA GLY A 260 -4.44 23.56 1.77
C GLY A 260 -5.29 22.79 2.79
N GLU A 261 -5.07 21.48 2.94
CA GLU A 261 -5.85 20.62 3.85
C GLU A 261 -5.34 20.64 5.31
N TRP A 262 -4.98 21.82 5.81
CA TRP A 262 -4.41 22.01 7.15
C TRP A 262 -5.30 21.52 8.30
N MET A 263 -6.63 21.52 8.10
CA MET A 263 -7.58 21.03 9.11
C MET A 263 -7.42 19.53 9.43
N MET A 264 -6.79 18.73 8.56
CA MET A 264 -6.49 17.33 8.84
C MET A 264 -5.46 17.15 9.96
N LEU A 265 -4.67 18.16 10.25
CA LEU A 265 -3.71 18.12 11.36
C LEU A 265 -4.38 17.96 12.71
N VAL A 266 -5.60 18.48 12.88
CA VAL A 266 -6.33 18.44 14.17
C VAL A 266 -6.61 17.00 14.61
N PRO A 267 -7.28 16.13 13.82
CA PRO A 267 -7.50 14.74 14.22
C PRO A 267 -6.21 13.93 14.33
N VAL A 268 -5.20 14.19 13.48
CA VAL A 268 -3.90 13.53 13.58
C VAL A 268 -3.18 13.91 14.87
N ALA A 269 -3.18 15.19 15.26
CA ALA A 269 -2.56 15.66 16.48
C ALA A 269 -3.29 15.13 17.72
N ALA A 270 -4.62 15.14 17.73
CA ALA A 270 -5.42 14.59 18.81
C ALA A 270 -5.19 13.07 18.97
N GLY A 271 -5.16 12.33 17.86
CA GLY A 271 -4.81 10.92 17.85
C GLY A 271 -3.39 10.66 18.36
N ALA A 272 -2.42 11.45 17.91
CA ALA A 272 -1.03 11.33 18.34
C ALA A 272 -0.86 11.60 19.85
N ALA A 273 -1.56 12.59 20.39
CA ALA A 273 -1.56 12.87 21.81
C ALA A 273 -2.09 11.69 22.64
N LEU A 274 -3.20 11.09 22.21
CA LEU A 274 -3.74 9.88 22.85
C LEU A 274 -2.83 8.67 22.68
N GLY A 275 -2.29 8.47 21.49
CA GLY A 275 -1.33 7.39 21.21
C GLY A 275 -0.06 7.49 22.04
N ALA A 276 0.40 8.71 22.36
CA ALA A 276 1.58 8.93 23.20
C ALA A 276 1.38 8.51 24.67
N LEU A 277 0.12 8.47 25.14
CA LEU A 277 -0.25 7.98 26.47
C LEU A 277 -0.22 6.44 26.55
N ILE A 278 -0.35 5.78 25.42
CA ILE A 278 -0.25 4.32 25.35
C ILE A 278 1.24 3.97 25.47
N PRO A 279 1.62 3.08 26.40
CA PRO A 279 2.99 2.60 26.45
C PRO A 279 3.32 2.03 25.08
N ALA A 280 4.30 2.64 24.40
CA ALA A 280 4.73 2.17 23.10
C ALA A 280 5.06 0.68 23.24
N ASP A 281 4.49 -0.15 22.36
CA ASP A 281 4.95 -1.51 22.19
C ASP A 281 6.45 -1.39 21.98
N ARG A 282 7.20 -1.70 23.02
CA ARG A 282 8.62 -1.95 22.89
C ARG A 282 8.68 -3.20 22.04
N GLU A 283 8.66 -3.00 20.70
CA GLU A 283 9.31 -4.03 19.89
C GLU A 283 10.62 -4.26 20.63
N PRO A 284 10.90 -5.48 21.03
CA PRO A 284 12.24 -5.79 21.47
C PRO A 284 13.12 -5.57 20.24
N LEU A 285 13.51 -4.31 20.01
CA LEU A 285 14.75 -3.99 19.34
C LEU A 285 15.75 -4.73 20.19
N GLY A 286 16.05 -5.96 19.72
CA GLY A 286 16.81 -6.96 20.47
C GLY A 286 17.95 -6.28 21.17
N HIS A 287 17.92 -6.38 22.47
CA HIS A 287 18.98 -5.86 23.32
C HIS A 287 20.33 -6.33 22.75
N HIS A 288 21.11 -5.37 22.30
CA HIS A 288 22.58 -5.40 22.25
C HIS A 288 23.35 -6.26 21.23
N THR A 289 22.70 -6.82 20.21
CA THR A 289 23.45 -7.32 19.04
C THR A 289 23.06 -6.62 17.73
N GLY A 290 22.22 -5.58 17.83
CA GLY A 290 21.46 -5.03 16.70
C GLY A 290 22.11 -3.92 15.90
N THR A 291 23.22 -3.31 16.35
CA THR A 291 23.82 -2.21 15.58
C THR A 291 24.31 -2.69 14.21
N GLY A 292 24.95 -3.85 14.13
CA GLY A 292 25.37 -4.43 12.86
C GLY A 292 24.20 -4.87 11.97
N ALA A 293 23.16 -5.50 12.54
CA ALA A 293 21.99 -5.91 11.79
C ALA A 293 21.14 -4.71 11.34
N ALA A 294 21.03 -3.68 12.18
CA ALA A 294 20.37 -2.43 11.82
C ALA A 294 21.14 -1.70 10.71
N GLN A 295 22.46 -1.64 10.82
CA GLN A 295 23.33 -1.05 9.80
C GLN A 295 23.15 -1.76 8.45
N VAL A 296 23.23 -3.09 8.42
CA VAL A 296 23.04 -3.88 7.19
C VAL A 296 21.66 -3.65 6.60
N ARG A 297 20.60 -3.58 7.41
CA ARG A 297 19.25 -3.29 6.91
C ARG A 297 19.14 -1.88 6.33
N LEU A 298 19.73 -0.89 6.97
CA LEU A 298 19.75 0.49 6.47
C LEU A 298 20.51 0.59 5.14
N GLU A 299 21.63 -0.11 5.03
CA GLU A 299 22.39 -0.19 3.78
C GLU A 299 21.59 -0.90 2.67
N GLN A 300 20.88 -1.99 3.00
CA GLN A 300 20.02 -2.69 2.04
C GLN A 300 18.87 -1.79 1.57
N LEU A 301 18.23 -1.07 2.48
CA LEU A 301 17.19 -0.09 2.15
C LEU A 301 17.73 1.05 1.29
N SER A 302 18.91 1.59 1.62
CA SER A 302 19.57 2.62 0.80
C SER A 302 19.85 2.12 -0.62
N ARG A 303 20.35 0.88 -0.77
CA ARG A 303 20.57 0.27 -2.10
C ARG A 303 19.26 0.06 -2.87
N ALA A 304 18.21 -0.41 -2.19
CA ALA A 304 16.90 -0.58 -2.81
C ALA A 304 16.33 0.74 -3.32
N LEU A 305 16.46 1.82 -2.54
CA LEU A 305 16.05 3.16 -2.97
C LEU A 305 16.89 3.67 -4.16
N GLY A 306 18.19 3.37 -4.19
CA GLY A 306 19.04 3.67 -5.34
C GLY A 306 18.63 2.92 -6.61
N THR A 307 18.22 1.67 -6.48
CA THR A 307 17.67 0.89 -7.63
C THR A 307 16.36 1.48 -8.13
N LEU A 308 15.46 1.85 -7.22
CA LEU A 308 14.20 2.52 -7.57
C LEU A 308 14.43 3.87 -8.24
N GLN A 309 15.40 4.64 -7.75
CA GLN A 309 15.81 5.89 -8.39
C GLN A 309 16.30 5.64 -9.82
N GLY A 310 17.17 4.63 -10.02
CA GLY A 310 17.68 4.25 -11.35
C GLY A 310 16.54 3.89 -12.30
N THR A 311 15.64 3.00 -11.88
CA THR A 311 14.50 2.59 -12.71
C THR A 311 13.57 3.75 -13.07
N LEU A 312 13.34 4.68 -12.13
CA LEU A 312 12.55 5.88 -12.42
C LEU A 312 13.22 6.78 -13.46
N LEU A 313 14.54 6.89 -13.45
CA LEU A 313 15.27 7.70 -14.42
C LEU A 313 15.33 7.05 -15.80
N GLU A 314 15.32 5.71 -15.87
CA GLU A 314 15.31 4.94 -17.13
C GLU A 314 13.93 4.97 -17.83
N LEU A 315 12.83 5.08 -17.06
CA LEU A 315 11.49 5.14 -17.62
C LEU A 315 11.31 6.46 -18.39
N SER A 316 11.26 6.42 -19.69
CA SER A 316 10.90 7.58 -20.51
C SER A 316 9.41 7.59 -20.80
N PRO A 317 8.71 8.72 -20.56
CA PRO A 317 7.31 8.82 -20.96
C PRO A 317 7.23 8.73 -22.48
N PRO A 318 6.18 8.07 -23.00
CA PRO A 318 6.02 7.91 -24.45
C PRO A 318 5.98 9.27 -25.15
N GLU A 319 6.54 9.33 -26.34
CA GLU A 319 6.45 10.53 -27.15
C GLU A 319 5.00 10.77 -27.60
N PRO A 320 4.53 12.03 -27.61
CA PRO A 320 3.21 12.34 -28.14
C PRO A 320 3.17 11.92 -29.62
N ASP A 321 2.26 11.01 -29.92
CA ASP A 321 2.08 10.51 -31.28
C ASP A 321 1.36 11.58 -32.14
N ALA A 322 2.13 12.41 -32.80
CA ALA A 322 1.61 13.45 -33.69
C ALA A 322 0.89 12.86 -34.91
N GLU A 323 1.25 11.64 -35.34
CA GLU A 323 0.60 11.00 -36.47
C GLU A 323 -0.79 10.47 -36.08
N ALA A 324 -0.97 9.93 -34.86
CA ALA A 324 -2.27 9.57 -34.35
C ALA A 324 -3.21 10.78 -34.26
N VAL A 325 -2.71 11.94 -33.80
CA VAL A 325 -3.47 13.19 -33.79
C VAL A 325 -3.79 13.65 -35.22
N ALA A 326 -2.83 13.55 -36.15
CA ALA A 326 -3.03 13.89 -37.54
C ALA A 326 -4.09 13.00 -38.20
N GLU A 327 -4.09 11.69 -37.91
CA GLU A 327 -5.10 10.76 -38.44
C GLU A 327 -6.48 11.10 -37.93
N HIS A 328 -6.61 11.42 -36.65
CA HIS A 328 -7.87 11.88 -36.09
C HIS A 328 -8.40 13.17 -36.77
N VAL A 329 -7.52 14.12 -37.04
CA VAL A 329 -7.86 15.32 -37.84
C VAL A 329 -8.25 14.94 -39.26
N ARG A 330 -7.58 14.00 -39.91
CA ARG A 330 -7.93 13.49 -41.25
C ARG A 330 -9.31 12.86 -41.29
N GLU A 331 -9.63 12.04 -40.31
CA GLU A 331 -10.94 11.37 -40.20
C GLU A 331 -12.04 12.42 -40.02
N ASN A 332 -11.88 13.33 -39.07
CA ASN A 332 -12.91 14.31 -38.74
C ASN A 332 -13.11 15.38 -39.82
N ALA A 333 -12.02 15.86 -40.42
CA ALA A 333 -12.08 16.91 -41.44
C ALA A 333 -12.39 16.37 -42.84
N CYS A 334 -11.78 15.23 -43.21
CA CYS A 334 -11.76 14.69 -44.57
C CYS A 334 -12.63 13.45 -44.77
N GLY A 335 -13.16 12.83 -43.70
CA GLY A 335 -13.92 11.56 -43.77
C GLY A 335 -15.10 11.58 -44.75
N THR A 336 -15.81 12.71 -44.80
CA THR A 336 -16.98 12.92 -45.70
C THR A 336 -16.62 13.81 -46.91
N CYS A 337 -15.34 13.98 -47.22
CA CYS A 337 -14.92 14.82 -48.36
C CYS A 337 -14.93 14.00 -49.67
N PRO A 338 -15.59 14.49 -50.75
CA PRO A 338 -15.61 13.78 -52.03
C PRO A 338 -14.22 13.75 -52.71
N CYS A 339 -13.29 14.66 -52.32
CA CYS A 339 -11.94 14.69 -52.85
C CYS A 339 -10.92 13.95 -51.94
N ARG A 340 -11.38 13.01 -51.11
CA ARG A 340 -10.55 12.30 -50.13
C ARG A 340 -9.40 11.53 -50.78
N GLU A 341 -9.66 10.90 -51.89
CA GLU A 341 -8.68 10.13 -52.67
C GLU A 341 -7.87 11.06 -53.55
N GLY A 342 -6.55 11.12 -53.36
CA GLY A 342 -5.62 11.99 -54.14
C GLY A 342 -5.52 13.42 -53.63
N CYS A 343 -6.04 13.78 -52.48
CA CYS A 343 -5.92 15.11 -51.92
C CYS A 343 -4.52 15.36 -51.32
N LYS A 344 -3.70 16.17 -51.99
CA LYS A 344 -2.36 16.54 -51.51
C LYS A 344 -2.34 17.22 -50.14
N GLU A 345 -3.40 17.95 -49.81
CA GLU A 345 -3.51 18.62 -48.50
C GLU A 345 -3.71 17.65 -47.34
N ARG A 346 -4.31 16.48 -47.60
CA ARG A 346 -4.48 15.43 -46.62
C ARG A 346 -3.13 14.86 -46.13
N GLU A 347 -2.16 14.73 -47.03
CA GLU A 347 -0.82 14.26 -46.71
C GLU A 347 -0.02 15.30 -45.90
N ARG A 348 -0.36 16.59 -46.09
CA ARG A 348 0.32 17.69 -45.38
C ARG A 348 -0.22 17.98 -43.98
N ILE A 349 -1.29 17.32 -43.55
CA ILE A 349 -1.93 17.60 -42.25
C ILE A 349 -0.96 17.42 -41.08
N THR A 350 -0.12 16.37 -41.09
CA THR A 350 0.88 16.15 -40.04
C THR A 350 1.84 17.33 -39.94
N GLY A 351 2.35 17.82 -41.08
CA GLY A 351 3.19 19.02 -41.10
C GLY A 351 2.44 20.30 -40.69
N ALA A 352 1.14 20.39 -41.00
CA ALA A 352 0.30 21.53 -40.66
C ALA A 352 -0.03 21.61 -39.17
N LEU A 353 0.09 20.52 -38.40
CA LEU A 353 -0.01 20.54 -36.93
C LEU A 353 1.11 21.38 -36.29
N PHE A 354 2.28 21.44 -36.93
CA PHE A 354 3.46 22.15 -36.41
C PHE A 354 3.69 23.50 -37.06
N ARG A 355 3.05 23.79 -38.20
CA ARG A 355 3.24 25.04 -38.98
C ARG A 355 1.94 25.80 -39.08
N ASP A 356 2.03 27.06 -39.53
CA ASP A 356 0.86 27.92 -39.74
C ASP A 356 -0.02 27.37 -40.88
N PRO A 357 -1.34 27.20 -40.68
CA PRO A 357 -2.24 26.56 -41.63
C PRO A 357 -2.62 27.42 -42.85
N PHE A 358 -2.11 28.66 -42.94
CA PHE A 358 -2.46 29.59 -44.03
C PHE A 358 -2.03 29.15 -45.43
N ALA A 359 -1.21 28.08 -45.52
CA ALA A 359 -0.73 27.53 -46.79
C ALA A 359 -1.62 26.38 -47.34
N LEU A 360 -2.76 26.07 -46.71
CA LEU A 360 -3.61 24.96 -47.11
C LEU A 360 -4.68 25.42 -48.09
N THR A 361 -4.65 24.89 -49.32
CA THR A 361 -5.67 25.15 -50.37
C THR A 361 -6.76 24.10 -50.33
N CYS A 362 -7.55 24.06 -49.25
CA CYS A 362 -8.63 23.11 -49.08
C CYS A 362 -9.99 23.70 -49.40
N ARG A 363 -10.83 23.00 -50.17
CA ARG A 363 -12.20 23.41 -50.52
C ARG A 363 -13.12 23.53 -49.30
N ARG A 364 -12.80 22.80 -48.21
CA ARG A 364 -13.47 22.84 -46.88
C ARG A 364 -12.56 23.44 -45.82
N SER A 365 -11.90 24.55 -46.16
CA SER A 365 -10.87 25.16 -45.30
C SER A 365 -11.35 25.47 -43.88
N GLY A 366 -12.56 25.95 -43.70
CA GLY A 366 -13.09 26.26 -42.36
C GLY A 366 -13.18 25.09 -41.42
N ARG A 367 -13.67 23.90 -41.90
CA ARG A 367 -13.73 22.68 -41.11
C ARG A 367 -12.33 22.13 -40.84
N LEU A 368 -11.47 22.09 -41.81
CA LEU A 368 -10.09 21.62 -41.68
C LEU A 368 -9.32 22.51 -40.69
N LEU A 369 -9.47 23.84 -40.76
CA LEU A 369 -8.83 24.76 -39.81
C LEU A 369 -9.33 24.56 -38.37
N ALA A 370 -10.63 24.33 -38.18
CA ALA A 370 -11.20 24.07 -36.87
C ALA A 370 -10.61 22.78 -36.25
N GLU A 371 -10.54 21.68 -37.03
CA GLU A 371 -10.00 20.40 -36.57
C GLU A 371 -8.47 20.49 -36.37
N LEU A 372 -7.73 21.21 -37.22
CA LEU A 372 -6.31 21.47 -37.01
C LEU A 372 -6.04 22.27 -35.73
N ARG A 373 -6.87 23.23 -35.39
CA ARG A 373 -6.75 23.98 -34.12
C ARG A 373 -6.94 23.04 -32.94
N ARG A 374 -8.00 22.22 -32.97
CA ARG A 374 -8.24 21.20 -31.91
C ARG A 374 -7.08 20.21 -31.79
N GLY A 375 -6.59 19.67 -32.91
CA GLY A 375 -5.44 18.77 -32.91
C GLY A 375 -4.17 19.40 -32.36
N ARG A 376 -3.91 20.68 -32.67
CA ARG A 376 -2.79 21.42 -32.08
C ARG A 376 -2.93 21.61 -30.58
N ASP A 377 -4.12 21.96 -30.12
CA ASP A 377 -4.35 22.15 -28.68
C ASP A 377 -4.21 20.83 -27.95
N GLN A 378 -4.72 19.73 -28.53
CA GLN A 378 -4.51 18.39 -28.01
C GLN A 378 -3.02 18.00 -27.95
N LEU A 379 -2.27 18.25 -29.02
CA LEU A 379 -0.83 17.95 -29.05
C LEU A 379 -0.04 18.80 -28.02
N ARG A 380 -0.38 20.09 -27.89
CA ARG A 380 0.20 20.96 -26.85
C ARG A 380 -0.11 20.46 -25.45
N GLN A 381 -1.33 20.00 -25.21
CA GLN A 381 -1.72 19.44 -23.93
C GLN A 381 -0.94 18.15 -23.62
N MET A 382 -0.85 17.23 -24.59
CA MET A 382 -0.04 16.01 -24.44
C MET A 382 1.44 16.33 -24.17
N GLN A 383 2.01 17.33 -24.84
CA GLN A 383 3.38 17.78 -24.59
C GLN A 383 3.54 18.42 -23.19
N ALA A 384 2.55 19.19 -22.74
CA ALA A 384 2.56 19.78 -21.40
C ALA A 384 2.47 18.70 -20.32
N ASP A 385 1.59 17.71 -20.51
CA ASP A 385 1.42 16.60 -19.58
C ASP A 385 2.68 15.71 -19.53
N ARG A 386 3.32 15.48 -20.67
CA ARG A 386 4.62 14.79 -20.73
C ARG A 386 5.67 15.53 -19.90
N ARG A 387 5.80 16.86 -20.08
CA ARG A 387 6.75 17.66 -19.29
C ARG A 387 6.46 17.57 -17.80
N ARG A 388 5.18 17.68 -17.41
CA ARG A 388 4.77 17.51 -16.00
C ARG A 388 5.16 16.13 -15.46
N LEU A 389 4.92 15.06 -16.23
CA LEU A 389 5.31 13.71 -15.85
C LEU A 389 6.83 13.57 -15.69
N GLU A 390 7.61 14.18 -16.59
CA GLU A 390 9.07 14.21 -16.48
C GLU A 390 9.53 14.96 -15.24
N ASP A 391 8.91 16.10 -14.91
CA ASP A 391 9.23 16.88 -13.72
C ASP A 391 8.87 16.11 -12.43
N TYR A 392 7.70 15.50 -12.38
CA TYR A 392 7.31 14.63 -11.25
C TYR A 392 8.28 13.45 -11.08
N ARG A 393 8.68 12.82 -12.17
CA ARG A 393 9.63 11.70 -12.15
C ARG A 393 10.99 12.13 -11.60
N ARG A 394 11.50 13.28 -12.07
CA ARG A 394 12.76 13.84 -11.57
C ARG A 394 12.68 14.21 -10.10
N ALA A 395 11.57 14.80 -9.68
CA ALA A 395 11.33 15.15 -8.28
C ALA A 395 11.30 13.90 -7.38
N LEU A 396 10.58 12.85 -7.80
CA LEU A 396 10.55 11.57 -7.09
C LEU A 396 11.92 10.89 -7.02
N ALA A 397 12.66 10.86 -8.13
CA ALA A 397 14.00 10.31 -8.16
C ALA A 397 14.94 11.07 -7.21
N GLY A 398 14.81 12.41 -7.13
CA GLY A 398 15.54 13.24 -6.18
C GLY A 398 15.19 12.94 -4.72
N GLN A 399 13.92 12.68 -4.41
CA GLN A 399 13.49 12.29 -3.07
C GLN A 399 14.07 10.92 -2.66
N TYR A 400 14.06 9.93 -3.57
CA TYR A 400 14.66 8.62 -3.28
C TYR A 400 16.17 8.70 -3.11
N ALA A 401 16.87 9.54 -3.89
CA ALA A 401 18.29 9.80 -3.70
C ALA A 401 18.57 10.36 -2.30
N PHE A 402 17.83 11.41 -1.91
CA PHE A 402 17.97 12.04 -0.59
C PHE A 402 17.71 11.04 0.55
N LEU A 403 16.64 10.25 0.46
CA LEU A 403 16.33 9.22 1.46
C LEU A 403 17.40 8.13 1.52
N GLY A 404 17.91 7.70 0.37
CA GLY A 404 18.99 6.73 0.28
C GLY A 404 20.28 7.22 0.97
N ASP A 405 20.65 8.47 0.74
CA ASP A 405 21.84 9.08 1.35
C ASP A 405 21.66 9.32 2.86
N ALA A 406 20.46 9.73 3.29
CA ALA A 406 20.12 9.86 4.70
C ALA A 406 20.23 8.52 5.44
N LEU A 407 19.70 7.43 4.85
CA LEU A 407 19.79 6.08 5.40
C LEU A 407 21.25 5.60 5.47
N ARG A 408 22.06 5.92 4.46
CA ARG A 408 23.49 5.58 4.45
C ARG A 408 24.25 6.33 5.56
N THR A 409 23.98 7.62 5.71
CA THR A 409 24.57 8.44 6.77
C THR A 409 24.21 7.91 8.16
N LEU A 410 22.96 7.46 8.36
CA LEU A 410 22.54 6.82 9.60
C LEU A 410 23.22 5.47 9.82
N ALA A 411 23.36 4.65 8.77
CA ALA A 411 24.07 3.38 8.84
C ALA A 411 25.54 3.59 9.26
N ASP A 412 26.21 4.57 8.67
CA ASP A 412 27.59 4.93 8.99
C ASP A 412 27.72 5.47 10.42
N GLY A 413 26.73 6.25 10.89
CA GLY A 413 26.66 6.74 12.26
C GLY A 413 26.53 5.63 13.30
N LEU A 414 25.73 4.61 13.00
CA LEU A 414 25.57 3.41 13.84
C LEU A 414 26.86 2.58 13.90
N GLY A 415 27.60 2.54 12.80
CA GLY A 415 28.89 1.83 12.75
C GLY A 415 30.00 2.48 13.56
N ARG A 416 30.01 3.83 13.67
CA ARG A 416 31.03 4.59 14.37
C ARG A 416 30.87 4.64 15.89
N ASN A 417 29.65 4.50 16.41
CA ASN A 417 29.35 4.58 17.85
C ASN A 417 29.42 3.20 18.56
N GLY A 418 30.17 2.25 18.02
CA GLY A 418 30.36 0.95 18.65
C GLY A 418 31.07 1.09 20.01
N PHE A 419 30.46 0.52 21.05
CA PHE A 419 30.96 0.51 22.43
C PHE A 419 32.43 0.11 22.52
N PRO A 420 33.26 0.87 23.28
CA PRO A 420 34.62 0.46 23.58
C PRO A 420 34.57 -0.73 24.55
N GLY A 421 34.98 -1.89 24.11
CA GLY A 421 35.17 -3.05 24.99
C GLY A 421 34.75 -4.40 24.44
N GLN A 422 34.12 -4.49 23.29
CA GLN A 422 33.80 -5.80 22.68
C GLN A 422 34.86 -6.21 21.65
N LEU A 423 35.40 -7.40 21.82
CA LEU A 423 36.25 -8.05 20.83
C LEU A 423 35.50 -8.13 19.51
N ARG A 424 35.96 -7.42 18.50
CA ARG A 424 35.40 -7.43 17.15
C ARG A 424 36.14 -8.48 16.33
N PHE A 425 35.44 -9.54 15.99
CA PHE A 425 35.90 -10.47 14.98
C PHE A 425 35.50 -9.92 13.60
N HIS A 426 36.47 -9.69 12.72
CA HIS A 426 36.21 -9.47 11.31
C HIS A 426 36.20 -10.82 10.61
N LEU A 427 35.01 -11.32 10.28
CA LEU A 427 34.85 -12.48 9.43
C LEU A 427 34.67 -12.01 7.99
N GLN A 428 35.58 -12.40 7.14
CA GLN A 428 35.49 -12.17 5.71
C GLN A 428 35.22 -13.51 5.04
N ALA A 429 34.01 -13.68 4.50
CA ALA A 429 33.66 -14.84 3.71
C ALA A 429 33.77 -14.45 2.23
N SER A 430 34.54 -15.21 1.46
CA SER A 430 34.59 -15.09 0.00
C SER A 430 34.11 -16.39 -0.61
N ALA A 431 33.11 -16.35 -1.48
CA ALA A 431 32.70 -17.47 -2.30
C ALA A 431 33.18 -17.25 -3.73
N ARG A 432 33.75 -18.28 -4.33
CA ARG A 432 34.15 -18.29 -5.73
C ARG A 432 33.38 -19.37 -6.44
N SER A 433 32.52 -18.97 -7.34
CA SER A 433 31.80 -19.90 -8.18
C SER A 433 32.66 -20.29 -9.40
N ARG A 434 32.49 -21.51 -9.86
CA ARG A 434 33.18 -22.07 -11.02
C ARG A 434 32.16 -22.49 -12.09
N GLY A 435 31.22 -21.59 -12.38
CA GLY A 435 30.22 -21.82 -13.42
C GLY A 435 30.81 -21.89 -14.84
N LYS A 436 30.24 -22.75 -15.68
CA LYS A 436 30.56 -22.86 -17.08
C LYS A 436 29.87 -21.78 -17.94
N SER A 437 28.98 -20.99 -17.37
CA SER A 437 28.23 -19.93 -18.06
C SER A 437 28.48 -18.56 -17.42
N ALA A 438 28.20 -17.49 -18.15
CA ALA A 438 28.33 -16.11 -17.70
C ALA A 438 27.35 -15.74 -16.58
N PHE A 439 26.35 -16.57 -16.31
CA PHE A 439 25.35 -16.41 -15.26
C PHE A 439 25.42 -17.59 -14.30
N ASP A 440 25.94 -17.34 -13.13
CA ASP A 440 25.99 -18.30 -12.06
C ASP A 440 24.88 -17.96 -11.04
N GLY A 441 23.99 -18.91 -10.80
CA GLY A 441 22.87 -18.76 -9.87
C GLY A 441 23.27 -18.86 -8.40
N ASP A 442 24.53 -19.24 -8.12
CA ASP A 442 25.02 -19.44 -6.77
C ASP A 442 25.13 -18.12 -6.02
N ARG A 443 24.59 -18.08 -4.84
CA ARG A 443 24.63 -16.93 -3.94
C ARG A 443 25.20 -17.35 -2.59
N CYS A 444 26.14 -16.53 -2.11
CA CYS A 444 26.66 -16.63 -0.76
C CYS A 444 26.31 -15.37 0.01
N ALA A 445 25.80 -15.52 1.22
CA ALA A 445 25.57 -14.42 2.15
C ALA A 445 26.12 -14.83 3.52
N ALA A 446 26.81 -13.89 4.16
CA ALA A 446 27.32 -14.08 5.52
C ALA A 446 26.81 -12.93 6.38
N PHE A 447 26.24 -13.23 7.53
CA PHE A 447 25.70 -12.24 8.44
C PHE A 447 25.81 -12.68 9.91
N PRO A 448 26.03 -11.72 10.83
CA PRO A 448 26.05 -12.02 12.25
C PRO A 448 24.67 -12.44 12.74
N GLY A 449 24.60 -13.50 13.53
CA GLY A 449 23.40 -13.96 14.19
C GLY A 449 23.13 -13.24 15.51
N THR A 450 22.01 -13.58 16.14
CA THR A 450 21.72 -13.13 17.51
C THR A 450 22.64 -13.85 18.49
N GLY A 451 23.45 -13.08 19.25
CA GLY A 451 24.48 -13.57 20.14
C GLY A 451 25.87 -13.66 19.50
N ALA A 452 26.69 -14.63 19.90
CA ALA A 452 28.04 -14.85 19.36
C ALA A 452 28.05 -15.67 18.05
N GLY A 453 26.89 -15.93 17.47
CA GLY A 453 26.74 -16.74 16.25
C GLY A 453 26.97 -15.95 14.97
N PHE A 454 27.55 -16.60 13.97
CA PHE A 454 27.73 -16.08 12.62
C PHE A 454 27.11 -17.07 11.63
N PHE A 455 26.24 -16.58 10.77
CA PHE A 455 25.55 -17.41 9.76
C PHE A 455 26.21 -17.21 8.41
N VAL A 456 26.49 -18.30 7.75
CA VAL A 456 26.89 -18.33 6.34
C VAL A 456 25.80 -19.05 5.58
N LEU A 457 25.17 -18.38 4.66
CA LEU A 457 24.16 -18.94 3.76
C LEU A 457 24.81 -19.17 2.41
N LEU A 458 24.80 -20.43 1.98
CA LEU A 458 25.19 -20.83 0.63
C LEU A 458 23.91 -21.27 -0.08
N CYS A 459 23.53 -20.55 -1.13
CA CYS A 459 22.45 -20.94 -2.01
C CYS A 459 23.05 -21.44 -3.32
N ASP A 460 22.90 -22.73 -3.58
CA ASP A 460 23.20 -23.33 -4.86
C ASP A 460 22.01 -23.06 -5.79
N GLY A 461 22.21 -22.21 -6.79
CA GLY A 461 21.21 -21.97 -7.82
C GLY A 461 21.18 -23.19 -8.75
N MET A 462 20.01 -23.80 -8.91
CA MET A 462 19.82 -24.77 -9.99
C MET A 462 20.11 -24.07 -11.31
N GLY A 463 21.33 -24.19 -11.78
CA GLY A 463 21.69 -23.77 -13.11
C GLY A 463 20.76 -24.45 -14.09
N SER A 464 20.14 -23.68 -14.98
CA SER A 464 19.53 -24.23 -16.17
C SER A 464 20.62 -24.99 -16.92
N GLY A 465 20.54 -26.30 -16.84
CA GLY A 465 21.42 -27.18 -17.58
C GLY A 465 21.31 -26.98 -19.07
#